data_ff45d912039b1b50ca4d2ea233ed880d
#
_entry.id   ff45d912039b1b50ca4d2ea233ed880d
#
_cell.length_a   1.000
_cell.length_b   1.000
_cell.length_c   1.000
_cell.angle_alpha   90.00
_cell.angle_beta   90.00
_cell.angle_gamma   90.00
#
_symmetry.space_group_name_H-M   'P 1'
#
loop_
_entity.id
_entity.type
_entity.pdbx_description
1 polymer ?
#
loop_
_entity_poly.entity_id
_entity_poly.type
_entity_poly.pdbx_seq_one_letter_code
_entity_poly.pdbx_strand_id
1 'polypeptide(L)'
;ILQGKGYRMLGNDFLAYKPLHCFNLIVMNPPFSNGDEHLLHAWDIMHTGDIVCLLNADTIKNPYTQRRKLLAKIIEQNGSVEMLGNCFSTAEHRTNVDVAMVRLHKEVEDERWHIDFGDNAKMEKMPNFAESINTGSELALNDKLGSYLHAWKQAQVAAQDFIKARKKLEFYVTAFCSVEEVGKLVD
;
A
#
# COMPACT_ATOMS: atom_id res chain seq x y z
N ILE A 1 21.06 -11.30 -12.40
CA ILE A 1 20.19 -12.13 -13.30
C ILE A 1 18.90 -11.35 -13.65
N LEU A 2 18.16 -10.81 -12.68
CA LEU A 2 16.90 -10.09 -12.96
C LEU A 2 17.10 -8.81 -13.75
N GLN A 3 18.11 -7.99 -13.42
CA GLN A 3 18.45 -6.78 -14.18
C GLN A 3 18.83 -7.08 -15.62
N GLY A 4 19.56 -8.19 -15.87
CA GLY A 4 19.91 -8.63 -17.22
C GLY A 4 18.70 -9.08 -18.06
N LYS A 5 17.54 -9.32 -17.44
CA LYS A 5 16.26 -9.64 -18.10
C LYS A 5 15.34 -8.43 -18.25
N GLY A 6 15.82 -7.22 -17.95
CA GLY A 6 15.05 -5.98 -18.09
C GLY A 6 14.05 -5.71 -16.95
N TYR A 7 14.07 -6.47 -15.85
CA TYR A 7 13.21 -6.20 -14.70
C TYR A 7 13.77 -5.04 -13.85
N ARG A 8 12.88 -4.19 -13.39
CA ARG A 8 13.21 -3.10 -12.47
C ARG A 8 13.44 -3.65 -11.07
N MET A 9 14.63 -3.47 -10.52
CA MET A 9 14.94 -3.79 -9.13
C MET A 9 14.58 -2.60 -8.25
N LEU A 10 13.75 -2.84 -7.22
CA LEU A 10 13.30 -1.82 -6.28
C LEU A 10 14.07 -1.88 -4.95
N GLY A 11 14.68 -3.02 -4.63
CA GLY A 11 15.46 -3.23 -3.42
C GLY A 11 16.10 -4.61 -3.40
N ASN A 12 16.98 -4.83 -2.43
CA ASN A 12 17.67 -6.11 -2.23
C ASN A 12 17.10 -6.90 -1.04
N ASP A 13 16.42 -6.22 -0.13
CA ASP A 13 15.78 -6.80 1.04
C ASP A 13 14.32 -6.39 1.08
N PHE A 14 13.44 -7.39 1.01
CA PHE A 14 12.00 -7.16 0.98
C PHE A 14 11.47 -6.67 2.33
N LEU A 15 11.97 -7.19 3.45
CA LEU A 15 11.50 -6.78 4.78
C LEU A 15 11.92 -5.35 5.15
N ALA A 16 13.00 -4.86 4.58
CA ALA A 16 13.44 -3.47 4.73
C ALA A 16 12.78 -2.52 3.71
N TYR A 17 12.05 -3.06 2.72
CA TYR A 17 11.46 -2.26 1.65
C TYR A 17 10.27 -1.45 2.15
N LYS A 18 10.34 -0.14 1.96
CA LYS A 18 9.23 0.79 2.18
C LYS A 18 8.77 1.33 0.82
N PRO A 19 7.56 0.99 0.37
CA PRO A 19 7.13 1.38 -0.96
C PRO A 19 6.92 2.89 -1.07
N LEU A 20 7.39 3.43 -2.18
CA LEU A 20 7.07 4.79 -2.63
C LEU A 20 5.87 4.78 -3.61
N HIS A 21 5.43 3.59 -4.02
CA HIS A 21 4.37 3.37 -5.00
C HIS A 21 3.39 2.33 -4.48
N CYS A 22 2.12 2.45 -4.87
CA CYS A 22 1.11 1.44 -4.60
C CYS A 22 1.27 0.27 -5.57
N PHE A 23 1.11 -0.95 -5.06
CA PHE A 23 1.07 -2.18 -5.85
C PHE A 23 -0.36 -2.72 -5.84
N ASN A 24 -0.82 -3.23 -6.97
CA ASN A 24 -2.11 -3.89 -7.09
C ASN A 24 -1.98 -5.42 -7.02
N LEU A 25 -0.76 -5.93 -7.19
CA LEU A 25 -0.47 -7.36 -7.12
C LEU A 25 0.93 -7.58 -6.54
N ILE A 26 1.02 -8.44 -5.52
CA ILE A 26 2.29 -8.98 -5.00
C ILE A 26 2.28 -10.48 -5.18
N VAL A 27 3.26 -11.02 -5.91
CA VAL A 27 3.48 -12.46 -6.04
C VAL A 27 4.82 -12.81 -5.43
N MET A 28 4.84 -13.75 -4.48
CA MET A 28 6.04 -14.03 -3.71
C MET A 28 6.21 -15.50 -3.34
N ASN A 29 7.47 -15.92 -3.30
CA ASN A 29 7.90 -17.21 -2.76
C ASN A 29 9.04 -16.93 -1.76
N PRO A 30 8.71 -16.53 -0.52
CA PRO A 30 9.70 -16.19 0.49
C PRO A 30 10.40 -17.44 1.04
N PRO A 31 11.51 -17.28 1.77
CA PRO A 31 12.12 -18.38 2.52
C PRO A 31 11.09 -19.01 3.48
N PHE A 32 10.94 -20.33 3.45
CA PHE A 32 9.93 -21.04 4.25
C PHE A 32 10.13 -20.89 5.77
N SER A 33 11.34 -20.55 6.22
CA SER A 33 11.66 -20.36 7.64
C SER A 33 10.96 -19.12 8.26
N ASN A 34 10.76 -18.07 7.48
CA ASN A 34 10.16 -16.79 7.93
C ASN A 34 9.14 -16.24 6.91
N GLY A 35 8.45 -17.14 6.22
CA GLY A 35 7.43 -16.77 5.24
C GLY A 35 6.24 -16.02 5.85
N ASP A 36 5.91 -16.30 7.13
CA ASP A 36 4.90 -15.57 7.89
C ASP A 36 5.24 -14.08 8.03
N GLU A 37 6.50 -13.74 8.31
CA GLU A 37 6.97 -12.36 8.41
C GLU A 37 6.90 -11.62 7.07
N HIS A 38 7.33 -12.30 6.01
CA HIS A 38 7.26 -11.74 4.66
C HIS A 38 5.81 -11.49 4.21
N LEU A 39 4.89 -12.42 4.48
CA LEU A 39 3.50 -12.25 4.09
C LEU A 39 2.81 -11.14 4.90
N LEU A 40 3.09 -11.02 6.19
CA LEU A 40 2.60 -9.90 6.99
C LEU A 40 3.17 -8.57 6.50
N HIS A 41 4.46 -8.49 6.19
CA HIS A 41 5.04 -7.28 5.61
C HIS A 41 4.40 -6.94 4.25
N ALA A 42 4.13 -7.93 3.39
CA ALA A 42 3.40 -7.71 2.14
C ALA A 42 1.99 -7.15 2.37
N TRP A 43 1.29 -7.65 3.40
CA TRP A 43 -0.02 -7.14 3.81
C TRP A 43 0.05 -5.70 4.28
N ASP A 44 1.06 -5.34 5.09
CA ASP A 44 1.24 -3.98 5.60
C ASP A 44 1.52 -2.96 4.50
N ILE A 45 2.35 -3.33 3.52
CA ILE A 45 2.70 -2.43 2.41
C ILE A 45 1.68 -2.40 1.28
N MET A 46 0.76 -3.36 1.22
CA MET A 46 -0.33 -3.38 0.25
C MET A 46 -1.40 -2.37 0.67
N HIS A 47 -1.74 -1.44 -0.22
CA HIS A 47 -2.85 -0.52 0.02
C HIS A 47 -4.18 -1.16 -0.43
N THR A 48 -4.24 -1.64 -1.66
CA THR A 48 -5.38 -2.37 -2.24
C THR A 48 -4.89 -3.32 -3.31
N GLY A 49 -5.54 -4.47 -3.47
CA GLY A 49 -5.20 -5.45 -4.50
C GLY A 49 -4.94 -6.84 -3.94
N ASP A 50 -4.22 -7.66 -4.70
CA ASP A 50 -4.08 -9.08 -4.45
C ASP A 50 -2.65 -9.46 -4.02
N ILE A 51 -2.54 -10.38 -3.08
CA ILE A 51 -1.27 -11.00 -2.69
C ILE A 51 -1.37 -12.49 -2.91
N VAL A 52 -0.40 -13.08 -3.63
CA VAL A 52 -0.25 -14.52 -3.81
C VAL A 52 1.11 -14.94 -3.23
N CYS A 53 1.07 -15.82 -2.24
CA CYS A 53 2.27 -16.22 -1.50
C CYS A 53 2.33 -17.73 -1.33
N LEU A 54 3.51 -18.33 -1.58
CA LEU A 54 3.78 -19.71 -1.24
C LEU A 54 4.40 -19.78 0.17
N LEU A 55 3.82 -20.59 1.05
CA LEU A 55 4.27 -20.78 2.42
C LEU A 55 4.46 -22.26 2.73
N ASN A 56 5.24 -22.54 3.78
CA ASN A 56 5.19 -23.86 4.42
C ASN A 56 3.79 -24.08 4.99
N ALA A 57 3.15 -25.20 4.61
CA ALA A 57 1.79 -25.55 5.05
C ALA A 57 1.69 -25.60 6.59
N ASP A 58 2.77 -25.94 7.29
CA ASP A 58 2.82 -25.98 8.75
C ASP A 58 2.64 -24.59 9.39
N THR A 59 3.02 -23.52 8.69
CA THR A 59 2.79 -22.13 9.13
C THR A 59 1.29 -21.85 9.30
N ILE A 60 0.47 -22.45 8.45
CA ILE A 60 -0.99 -22.29 8.46
C ILE A 60 -1.66 -23.29 9.40
N LYS A 61 -1.22 -24.58 9.34
CA LYS A 61 -1.82 -25.66 10.13
C LYS A 61 -1.57 -25.50 11.63
N ASN A 62 -0.41 -24.94 12.02
CA ASN A 62 0.05 -24.84 13.40
C ASN A 62 0.40 -23.38 13.80
N PRO A 63 -0.61 -22.50 14.01
CA PRO A 63 -0.39 -21.10 14.34
C PRO A 63 -0.05 -20.91 15.85
N TYR A 64 1.10 -21.38 16.31
CA TYR A 64 1.48 -21.33 17.73
C TYR A 64 2.11 -19.99 18.15
N THR A 65 2.67 -19.19 17.23
CA THR A 65 3.20 -17.86 17.54
C THR A 65 2.14 -16.78 17.38
N GLN A 66 2.27 -15.64 18.08
CA GLN A 66 1.36 -14.50 17.92
C GLN A 66 1.29 -14.03 16.47
N ARG A 67 2.46 -13.97 15.81
CA ARG A 67 2.59 -13.61 14.40
C ARG A 67 1.79 -14.54 13.48
N ARG A 68 1.88 -15.87 13.68
CA ARG A 68 1.11 -16.86 12.90
C ARG A 68 -0.38 -16.81 13.21
N LYS A 69 -0.78 -16.50 14.45
CA LYS A 69 -2.19 -16.30 14.82
C LYS A 69 -2.76 -15.08 14.12
N LEU A 70 -2.03 -13.96 14.08
CA LEU A 70 -2.43 -12.77 13.35
C LEU A 70 -2.58 -13.09 11.85
N LEU A 71 -1.60 -13.77 11.26
CA LEU A 71 -1.64 -14.18 9.87
C LEU A 71 -2.85 -15.07 9.56
N ALA A 72 -3.14 -16.05 10.41
CA ALA A 72 -4.31 -16.93 10.25
C ALA A 72 -5.63 -16.13 10.26
N LYS A 73 -5.75 -15.13 11.14
CA LYS A 73 -6.91 -14.24 11.19
C LYS A 73 -7.05 -13.41 9.91
N ILE A 74 -5.95 -12.85 9.41
CA ILE A 74 -5.96 -12.09 8.15
C ILE A 74 -6.40 -12.98 6.99
N ILE A 75 -5.88 -14.20 6.90
CA ILE A 75 -6.24 -15.15 5.84
C ILE A 75 -7.73 -15.52 5.93
N GLU A 76 -8.24 -15.78 7.12
CA GLU A 76 -9.64 -16.14 7.34
C GLU A 76 -10.59 -15.01 6.89
N GLN A 77 -10.22 -13.77 7.13
CA GLN A 77 -11.05 -12.61 6.82
C GLN A 77 -10.93 -12.14 5.37
N ASN A 78 -9.74 -12.26 4.78
CA ASN A 78 -9.43 -11.56 3.54
C ASN A 78 -8.88 -12.48 2.43
N GLY A 79 -8.97 -13.81 2.59
CA GLY A 79 -8.34 -14.65 1.59
C GLY A 79 -8.73 -16.11 1.61
N SER A 80 -7.89 -16.91 0.97
CA SER A 80 -8.04 -18.35 0.86
C SER A 80 -6.69 -19.07 0.88
N VAL A 81 -6.73 -20.35 1.23
CA VAL A 81 -5.55 -21.23 1.26
C VAL A 81 -5.80 -22.44 0.40
N GLU A 82 -4.87 -22.74 -0.47
CA GLU A 82 -4.83 -23.97 -1.27
C GLU A 82 -3.61 -24.81 -0.87
N MET A 83 -3.82 -26.07 -0.49
CA MET A 83 -2.74 -26.99 -0.12
C MET A 83 -2.18 -27.65 -1.39
N LEU A 84 -0.93 -27.34 -1.72
CA LEU A 84 -0.25 -27.87 -2.91
C LEU A 84 0.54 -29.15 -2.62
N GLY A 85 0.68 -29.54 -1.34
CA GLY A 85 1.49 -30.68 -0.93
C GLY A 85 2.98 -30.46 -1.21
N ASN A 86 3.71 -31.55 -1.48
CA ASN A 86 5.16 -31.50 -1.72
C ASN A 86 5.48 -31.17 -3.20
N CYS A 87 5.10 -30.00 -3.66
CA CYS A 87 5.26 -29.58 -5.06
C CYS A 87 6.71 -29.28 -5.48
N PHE A 88 7.64 -29.13 -4.53
CA PHE A 88 9.07 -28.88 -4.80
C PHE A 88 9.98 -30.09 -4.66
N SER A 89 9.43 -31.31 -4.54
CA SER A 89 10.22 -32.56 -4.45
C SER A 89 11.07 -32.84 -5.69
N THR A 90 10.65 -32.33 -6.84
CA THR A 90 11.33 -32.50 -8.14
C THR A 90 12.01 -31.23 -8.63
N ALA A 91 11.98 -30.14 -7.84
CA ALA A 91 12.59 -28.88 -8.19
C ALA A 91 14.13 -28.95 -8.12
N GLU A 92 14.83 -28.01 -8.76
CA GLU A 92 16.29 -27.90 -8.74
C GLU A 92 16.82 -27.76 -7.30
N HIS A 93 16.11 -27.02 -6.43
CA HIS A 93 16.31 -27.00 -4.98
C HIS A 93 15.19 -27.78 -4.27
N ARG A 94 15.44 -29.07 -4.07
CA ARG A 94 14.47 -30.01 -3.46
C ARG A 94 14.21 -29.66 -2.02
N THR A 95 12.94 -29.55 -1.66
CA THR A 95 12.50 -29.49 -0.26
C THR A 95 11.40 -30.53 -0.04
N ASN A 96 11.44 -31.23 1.11
CA ASN A 96 10.39 -32.16 1.53
C ASN A 96 9.34 -31.47 2.40
N VAL A 97 8.99 -30.24 2.05
CA VAL A 97 8.05 -29.43 2.80
C VAL A 97 6.73 -29.36 2.04
N ASP A 98 5.64 -29.62 2.72
CA ASP A 98 4.30 -29.35 2.18
C ASP A 98 4.11 -27.85 2.02
N VAL A 99 3.65 -27.47 0.85
CA VAL A 99 3.46 -26.05 0.49
C VAL A 99 1.98 -25.71 0.49
N ALA A 100 1.67 -24.54 0.99
CA ALA A 100 0.37 -23.91 0.87
C ALA A 100 0.48 -22.63 0.04
N MET A 101 -0.44 -22.43 -0.88
CA MET A 101 -0.61 -21.19 -1.60
C MET A 101 -1.68 -20.35 -0.89
N VAL A 102 -1.27 -19.18 -0.43
CA VAL A 102 -2.14 -18.22 0.21
C VAL A 102 -2.47 -17.11 -0.80
N ARG A 103 -3.75 -16.82 -0.95
CA ARG A 103 -4.24 -15.67 -1.72
C ARG A 103 -4.96 -14.75 -0.77
N LEU A 104 -4.56 -13.48 -0.73
CA LEU A 104 -5.20 -12.43 0.04
C LEU A 104 -5.69 -11.35 -0.91
N HIS A 105 -6.84 -10.79 -0.62
CA HIS A 105 -7.36 -9.60 -1.27
C HIS A 105 -7.53 -8.50 -0.22
N LYS A 106 -6.93 -7.33 -0.46
CA LYS A 106 -7.07 -6.17 0.40
C LYS A 106 -7.89 -5.12 -0.33
N GLU A 107 -9.08 -4.90 0.15
CA GLU A 107 -9.88 -3.76 -0.26
C GLU A 107 -9.44 -2.52 0.53
N VAL A 108 -9.54 -1.36 -0.08
CA VAL A 108 -9.55 -0.12 0.69
C VAL A 108 -10.83 -0.17 1.50
N GLU A 109 -10.74 -0.34 2.80
CA GLU A 109 -11.82 0.13 3.65
C GLU A 109 -11.95 1.61 3.29
N ASP A 110 -13.06 1.96 2.64
CA ASP A 110 -13.40 3.34 2.32
C ASP A 110 -13.78 4.05 3.65
N GLU A 111 -12.84 4.03 4.59
CA GLU A 111 -12.76 5.06 5.57
C GLU A 111 -12.49 6.32 4.76
N ARG A 112 -13.57 6.85 4.19
CA ARG A 112 -13.58 8.21 3.71
C ARG A 112 -13.02 9.00 4.86
N TRP A 113 -11.77 9.38 4.71
CA TRP A 113 -11.22 10.44 5.49
C TRP A 113 -12.12 11.63 5.20
N HIS A 114 -13.23 11.68 5.93
CA HIS A 114 -14.07 12.82 5.97
C HIS A 114 -13.27 13.84 6.78
N ILE A 115 -12.26 14.41 6.14
CA ILE A 115 -11.65 15.61 6.67
C ILE A 115 -12.77 16.63 6.57
N ASP A 116 -13.48 16.80 7.68
CA ASP A 116 -14.40 17.90 7.84
C ASP A 116 -13.54 19.17 7.87
N PHE A 117 -13.38 19.78 6.71
CA PHE A 117 -12.67 21.06 6.61
C PHE A 117 -13.43 22.18 7.29
N GLY A 118 -14.50 21.86 8.03
CA GLY A 118 -15.39 22.84 8.67
C GLY A 118 -15.98 23.78 7.63
N ASP A 119 -17.06 24.45 7.94
CA ASP A 119 -17.76 25.43 7.07
C ASP A 119 -16.89 26.62 6.61
N ASN A 120 -15.63 26.70 7.01
CA ASN A 120 -14.68 27.77 6.66
C ASN A 120 -13.92 27.54 5.36
N ALA A 121 -13.93 26.34 4.79
CA ALA A 121 -13.47 26.14 3.42
C ALA A 121 -14.63 26.47 2.46
N LYS A 122 -14.97 27.75 2.34
CA LYS A 122 -15.60 28.23 1.10
C LYS A 122 -14.58 28.00 -0.01
N MET A 123 -14.56 26.75 -0.52
CA MET A 123 -13.97 26.51 -1.83
C MET A 123 -14.73 27.43 -2.79
N GLU A 124 -14.10 28.53 -3.19
CA GLU A 124 -14.53 29.24 -4.37
C GLU A 124 -14.74 28.16 -5.44
N LYS A 125 -15.98 28.07 -5.93
CA LYS A 125 -16.34 27.07 -6.95
C LYS A 125 -15.30 27.18 -8.05
N MET A 126 -14.52 26.12 -8.24
CA MET A 126 -13.65 26.02 -9.39
C MET A 126 -14.53 26.27 -10.63
N PRO A 127 -14.17 27.18 -11.51
CA PRO A 127 -14.94 27.44 -12.72
C PRO A 127 -15.07 26.15 -13.50
N ASN A 128 -16.32 25.80 -13.85
CA ASN A 128 -16.64 24.55 -14.54
C ASN A 128 -15.94 24.53 -15.91
N PHE A 129 -14.98 23.64 -16.08
CA PHE A 129 -14.12 23.55 -17.26
C PHE A 129 -14.91 23.42 -18.56
N ALA A 130 -16.08 22.74 -18.52
CA ALA A 130 -16.91 22.48 -19.70
C ALA A 130 -17.63 23.72 -20.24
N GLU A 131 -17.96 24.70 -19.41
CA GLU A 131 -18.70 25.90 -19.83
C GLU A 131 -17.82 26.98 -20.46
N SER A 132 -16.50 26.88 -20.27
CA SER A 132 -15.59 27.96 -20.68
C SER A 132 -14.96 27.78 -22.08
N ILE A 133 -15.23 26.66 -22.77
CA ILE A 133 -14.62 26.37 -24.08
C ILE A 133 -15.33 27.15 -25.24
N ASN A 134 -16.52 27.68 -25.03
CA ASN A 134 -17.38 28.21 -26.13
C ASN A 134 -17.29 29.72 -26.40
N THR A 135 -16.39 30.47 -25.77
CA THR A 135 -16.22 31.91 -26.10
C THR A 135 -14.87 32.13 -26.77
N GLY A 136 -14.90 32.17 -28.09
CA GLY A 136 -13.74 32.29 -28.93
C GLY A 136 -13.16 33.73 -28.96
N SER A 137 -12.31 34.08 -28.04
CA SER A 137 -11.33 35.13 -28.24
C SER A 137 -9.98 34.70 -27.70
N GLU A 138 -8.92 34.94 -28.43
CA GLU A 138 -7.53 34.57 -28.10
C GLU A 138 -7.06 35.18 -26.75
N LEU A 139 -7.61 36.36 -26.38
CA LEU A 139 -7.36 37.00 -25.08
C LEU A 139 -7.97 36.22 -23.89
N ALA A 140 -9.16 35.64 -24.08
CA ALA A 140 -9.83 34.83 -23.05
C ALA A 140 -9.12 33.49 -22.82
N LEU A 141 -8.43 32.96 -23.80
CA LEU A 141 -7.60 31.75 -23.69
C LEU A 141 -6.34 32.00 -22.84
N ASN A 142 -5.68 33.14 -22.99
CA ASN A 142 -4.49 33.48 -22.20
C ASN A 142 -4.83 33.73 -20.72
N ASP A 143 -5.95 34.37 -20.41
CA ASP A 143 -6.41 34.57 -19.01
C ASP A 143 -6.80 33.24 -18.36
N LYS A 144 -7.42 32.34 -19.12
CA LYS A 144 -7.75 30.99 -18.62
C LYS A 144 -6.50 30.15 -18.37
N LEU A 145 -5.54 30.16 -19.28
CA LEU A 145 -4.26 29.47 -19.11
C LEU A 145 -3.51 29.98 -17.88
N GLY A 146 -3.52 31.29 -17.66
CA GLY A 146 -2.94 31.93 -16.48
C GLY A 146 -3.60 31.48 -15.19
N SER A 147 -4.92 31.39 -15.15
CA SER A 147 -5.68 30.92 -13.98
C SER A 147 -5.42 29.42 -13.69
N TYR A 148 -5.28 28.58 -14.70
CA TYR A 148 -4.91 27.17 -14.52
C TYR A 148 -3.50 27.00 -14.01
N LEU A 149 -2.54 27.74 -14.55
CA LEU A 149 -1.16 27.72 -14.05
C LEU A 149 -1.08 28.21 -12.61
N HIS A 150 -1.89 29.22 -12.24
CA HIS A 150 -1.97 29.67 -10.86
C HIS A 150 -2.54 28.60 -9.94
N ALA A 151 -3.69 27.99 -10.29
CA ALA A 151 -4.31 26.91 -9.54
C ALA A 151 -3.37 25.70 -9.39
N TRP A 152 -2.67 25.33 -10.46
CA TRP A 152 -1.66 24.27 -10.42
C TRP A 152 -0.53 24.59 -9.44
N LYS A 153 0.02 25.79 -9.47
CA LYS A 153 1.06 26.22 -8.51
C LYS A 153 0.56 26.20 -7.06
N GLN A 154 -0.67 26.64 -6.81
CA GLN A 154 -1.29 26.56 -5.49
C GLN A 154 -1.47 25.13 -5.02
N ALA A 155 -1.92 24.22 -5.90
CA ALA A 155 -2.04 22.80 -5.59
C ALA A 155 -0.68 22.16 -5.26
N GLN A 156 0.39 22.53 -5.98
CA GLN A 156 1.75 22.06 -5.68
C GLN A 156 2.23 22.54 -4.30
N VAL A 157 1.98 23.79 -3.94
CA VAL A 157 2.34 24.34 -2.63
C VAL A 157 1.58 23.62 -1.53
N ALA A 158 0.26 23.47 -1.67
CA ALA A 158 -0.57 22.73 -0.71
C ALA A 158 -0.11 21.29 -0.53
N ALA A 159 0.23 20.58 -1.61
CA ALA A 159 0.77 19.22 -1.55
C ALA A 159 2.13 19.15 -0.82
N GLN A 160 3.02 20.12 -1.07
CA GLN A 160 4.29 20.22 -0.35
C GLN A 160 4.11 20.47 1.14
N ASP A 161 3.19 21.36 1.50
CA ASP A 161 2.90 21.69 2.91
C ASP A 161 2.26 20.50 3.63
N PHE A 162 1.37 19.76 2.95
CA PHE A 162 0.83 18.51 3.48
C PHE A 162 1.94 17.47 3.74
N ILE A 163 2.86 17.29 2.81
CA ILE A 163 4.00 16.35 2.98
C ILE A 163 4.88 16.78 4.17
N LYS A 164 5.15 18.09 4.32
CA LYS A 164 5.92 18.62 5.45
C LYS A 164 5.19 18.40 6.77
N ALA A 165 3.89 18.70 6.82
CA ALA A 165 3.05 18.51 8.00
C ALA A 165 3.01 17.02 8.41
N ARG A 166 2.83 16.11 7.44
CA ARG A 166 2.86 14.66 7.68
C ARG A 166 4.20 14.21 8.26
N LYS A 167 5.32 14.62 7.68
CA LYS A 167 6.66 14.28 8.22
C LYS A 167 6.87 14.81 9.62
N LYS A 168 6.37 16.01 9.90
CA LYS A 168 6.44 16.61 11.24
C LYS A 168 5.60 15.84 12.25
N LEU A 169 4.39 15.43 11.86
CA LEU A 169 3.53 14.58 12.67
C LEU A 169 4.19 13.22 12.94
N GLU A 170 4.72 12.56 11.92
CA GLU A 170 5.44 11.28 12.04
C GLU A 170 6.63 11.40 13.00
N PHE A 171 7.39 12.49 12.93
CA PHE A 171 8.48 12.77 13.86
C PHE A 171 7.99 12.87 15.32
N TYR A 172 6.92 13.62 15.57
CA TYR A 172 6.39 13.78 16.93
C TYR A 172 5.78 12.47 17.45
N VAL A 173 5.03 11.76 16.64
CA VAL A 173 4.46 10.46 17.01
C VAL A 173 5.57 9.47 17.38
N THR A 174 6.64 9.40 16.57
CA THR A 174 7.77 8.51 16.86
C THR A 174 8.58 8.95 18.09
N ALA A 175 8.66 10.27 18.37
CA ALA A 175 9.44 10.80 19.47
C ALA A 175 8.72 10.72 20.84
N PHE A 176 7.37 10.76 20.86
CA PHE A 176 6.60 10.89 22.09
C PHE A 176 5.66 9.71 22.38
N CYS A 177 5.37 8.86 21.40
CA CYS A 177 4.52 7.70 21.59
C CYS A 177 5.34 6.42 21.47
N SER A 178 5.30 5.57 22.49
CA SER A 178 5.72 4.18 22.30
C SER A 178 4.75 3.51 21.31
N VAL A 179 5.23 2.51 20.59
CA VAL A 179 4.44 1.79 19.58
C VAL A 179 3.10 1.25 20.13
N GLU A 180 3.02 1.03 21.47
CA GLU A 180 1.80 0.60 22.15
C GLU A 180 0.77 1.72 22.39
N GLU A 181 1.20 2.97 22.43
CA GLU A 181 0.30 4.11 22.70
C GLU A 181 -0.31 4.68 21.42
N VAL A 182 0.36 4.52 20.27
CA VAL A 182 -0.15 4.98 18.96
C VAL A 182 -1.43 4.24 18.58
N GLY A 183 -1.56 2.95 18.92
CA GLY A 183 -2.76 2.16 18.69
C GLY A 183 -3.99 2.61 19.48
N LYS A 184 -3.83 3.43 20.55
CA LYS A 184 -4.93 3.93 21.37
C LYS A 184 -5.40 5.34 20.99
N LEU A 185 -4.65 6.03 20.13
CA LEU A 185 -4.96 7.39 19.68
C LEU A 185 -5.72 7.42 18.33
N VAL A 186 -5.90 6.24 17.73
CA VAL A 186 -6.55 6.09 16.40
C VAL A 186 -7.91 5.40 16.54
N ASP A 187 -8.31 4.94 17.73
CA ASP A 187 -9.68 4.52 18.10
C ASP A 187 -10.45 5.72 18.74
#